data_06579a2203520499adee4a82cbe81928
#
_entry.id   06579a2203520499adee4a82cbe81928
#
_cell.length_a   1.000
_cell.length_b   1.000
_cell.length_c   1.000
_cell.angle_alpha   90.00
_cell.angle_beta   90.00
_cell.angle_gamma   90.00
#
_symmetry.space_group_name_H-M   'P 1'
#
loop_
_entity.id
_entity.type
_entity.pdbx_description
1 polymer ?
#
loop_
_entity_poly.entity_id
_entity_poly.type
_entity_poly.pdbx_seq_one_letter_code
_entity_poly.pdbx_strand_id
1 'polypeptide(L)'
;QSHVPIFINADPDQSPFCPPGCIGAIPITTPINNYGFPFTDPLMYMFTATKVDEKRNSLYIDQMKELMRHVAERRKASGTLDGGTVIDFPTVNTKCIFDVLGTIITSYEEGIAKSLGPLRVVVVGNDKLFTNLLRTFPGLPLYKVPMLPGVIPLSKEAKAEIRRNEIARYFYGDGHPDLLPQTYLLGKEEVPLYSLGQWRVLNDSMMPINYEYQDPKEVFPVSFGDIMRSFILAILPQENKSIIWKQSILGFIHVISYLDEEKQLNVLKPNSDPLKKCVLIASEVKWEPKS
;
A
#
# COMPACT_ATOMS: atom_id res chain seq x y z
N GLN A 1 -19.20 17.42 19.08
CA GLN A 1 -18.11 16.44 18.81
C GLN A 1 -18.07 16.20 17.32
N SER A 2 -16.91 16.38 16.70
CA SER A 2 -16.73 16.10 15.26
C SER A 2 -16.59 14.59 15.08
N HIS A 3 -17.46 13.99 14.28
CA HIS A 3 -17.36 12.60 13.85
C HIS A 3 -16.28 12.46 12.77
N VAL A 4 -15.21 11.75 13.05
CA VAL A 4 -14.09 11.56 12.14
C VAL A 4 -14.24 10.25 11.39
N PRO A 5 -14.40 10.26 10.06
CA PRO A 5 -14.41 9.04 9.25
C PRO A 5 -13.00 8.50 9.04
N ILE A 6 -12.91 7.19 8.77
CA ILE A 6 -11.67 6.54 8.36
C ILE A 6 -11.77 6.17 6.89
N PHE A 7 -10.76 6.53 6.11
CA PHE A 7 -10.59 6.05 4.75
C PHE A 7 -9.57 4.91 4.75
N ILE A 8 -9.93 3.79 4.15
CA ILE A 8 -9.07 2.62 3.95
C ILE A 8 -8.79 2.49 2.46
N ASN A 9 -7.52 2.66 2.09
CA ASN A 9 -7.05 2.34 0.76
C ASN A 9 -6.65 0.87 0.70
N ALA A 10 -7.42 0.06 0.00
CA ALA A 10 -7.10 -1.33 -0.27
C ALA A 10 -6.43 -1.52 -1.64
N ASP A 11 -6.33 -0.49 -2.49
CA ASP A 11 -5.68 -0.57 -3.81
C ASP A 11 -4.18 -0.24 -3.73
N PRO A 12 -3.29 -1.21 -3.89
CA PRO A 12 -1.85 -0.96 -3.89
C PRO A 12 -1.36 -0.24 -5.17
N ASP A 13 -2.17 -0.13 -6.23
CA ASP A 13 -1.79 0.57 -7.47
C ASP A 13 -1.94 2.08 -7.35
N GLN A 14 -3.00 2.52 -6.66
CA GLN A 14 -3.34 3.94 -6.54
C GLN A 14 -3.73 4.25 -5.10
N SER A 15 -2.89 4.97 -4.40
CA SER A 15 -3.19 5.43 -3.06
C SER A 15 -3.14 6.96 -3.00
N PRO A 16 -4.14 7.61 -2.39
CA PRO A 16 -4.17 9.06 -2.29
C PRO A 16 -3.28 9.63 -1.17
N PHE A 17 -2.61 8.79 -0.38
CA PHE A 17 -1.84 9.23 0.79
C PHE A 17 -0.54 8.45 1.06
N CYS A 18 -0.19 7.46 0.23
CA CYS A 18 1.07 6.74 0.33
C CYS A 18 1.61 6.36 -1.07
N PRO A 19 2.92 6.11 -1.20
CA PRO A 19 3.47 5.58 -2.44
C PRO A 19 2.80 4.27 -2.87
N PRO A 20 2.76 3.97 -4.18
CA PRO A 20 2.27 2.70 -4.70
C PRO A 20 2.99 1.49 -4.06
N GLY A 21 2.35 0.34 -4.08
CA GLY A 21 2.84 -0.87 -3.44
C GLY A 21 2.43 -1.03 -1.98
N CYS A 22 1.54 -0.16 -1.48
CA CYS A 22 1.08 -0.16 -0.09
C CYS A 22 -0.45 -0.20 -0.01
N ILE A 23 -0.93 -0.77 1.09
CA ILE A 23 -2.30 -0.61 1.56
C ILE A 23 -2.28 0.14 2.88
N GLY A 24 -3.36 0.83 3.21
CA GLY A 24 -3.34 1.61 4.45
C GLY A 24 -4.67 2.23 4.85
N ALA A 25 -4.67 2.90 6.01
CA ALA A 25 -5.83 3.60 6.54
C ALA A 25 -5.42 4.95 7.15
N ILE A 26 -6.29 5.94 6.97
CA ILE A 26 -6.08 7.30 7.46
C ILE A 26 -7.38 7.87 8.04
N PRO A 27 -7.36 8.51 9.23
CA PRO A 27 -8.50 9.27 9.71
C PRO A 27 -8.60 10.59 8.96
N ILE A 28 -9.80 10.95 8.50
CA ILE A 28 -10.06 12.21 7.81
C ILE A 28 -10.43 13.27 8.83
N THR A 29 -9.44 13.95 9.37
CA THR A 29 -9.60 14.98 10.41
C THR A 29 -9.84 16.37 9.86
N THR A 30 -9.47 16.61 8.60
CA THR A 30 -9.66 17.86 7.88
C THR A 30 -10.29 17.59 6.52
N PRO A 31 -10.98 18.57 5.90
CA PRO A 31 -11.51 18.41 4.56
C PRO A 31 -10.43 18.05 3.55
N ILE A 32 -10.74 17.09 2.68
CA ILE A 32 -9.89 16.75 1.52
C ILE A 32 -9.94 17.93 0.56
N ASN A 33 -8.80 18.44 0.18
CA ASN A 33 -8.68 19.57 -0.75
C ASN A 33 -8.22 19.10 -2.14
N ASN A 34 -7.99 20.03 -3.06
CA ASN A 34 -7.53 19.72 -4.43
C ASN A 34 -6.12 19.10 -4.47
N TYR A 35 -5.36 19.20 -3.39
CA TYR A 35 -4.03 18.59 -3.26
C TYR A 35 -4.08 17.18 -2.67
N GLY A 36 -5.27 16.71 -2.29
CA GLY A 36 -5.50 15.35 -1.78
C GLY A 36 -5.70 15.26 -0.27
N PHE A 37 -5.32 14.13 0.30
CA PHE A 37 -5.48 13.84 1.71
C PHE A 37 -4.48 14.61 2.57
N PRO A 38 -4.87 15.01 3.79
CA PRO A 38 -3.94 15.65 4.73
C PRO A 38 -2.82 14.68 5.12
N PHE A 39 -1.62 15.20 5.32
CA PHE A 39 -0.51 14.47 5.90
C PHE A 39 -0.76 14.28 7.40
N THR A 40 -1.56 13.28 7.74
CA THR A 40 -1.73 12.80 9.09
C THR A 40 -1.07 11.43 9.20
N ASP A 41 -0.85 10.96 10.41
CA ASP A 41 -0.18 9.69 10.70
C ASP A 41 -0.96 8.48 10.12
N PRO A 42 -0.68 8.02 8.89
CA PRO A 42 -1.37 6.91 8.26
C PRO A 42 -0.85 5.57 8.79
N LEU A 43 -1.74 4.61 8.96
CA LEU A 43 -1.36 3.22 9.15
C LEU A 43 -1.14 2.58 7.77
N MET A 44 0.07 2.13 7.48
CA MET A 44 0.42 1.58 6.16
C MET A 44 1.14 0.23 6.27
N TYR A 45 0.88 -0.64 5.31
CA TYR A 45 1.56 -1.94 5.14
C TYR A 45 2.17 -2.04 3.77
N MET A 46 3.41 -2.55 3.70
CA MET A 46 4.12 -2.75 2.45
C MET A 46 3.67 -4.05 1.79
N PHE A 47 2.89 -3.95 0.73
CA PHE A 47 2.51 -5.09 -0.12
C PHE A 47 3.58 -5.41 -1.16
N THR A 48 4.49 -4.47 -1.46
CA THR A 48 5.63 -4.54 -2.40
C THR A 48 5.30 -4.48 -3.88
N ALA A 49 4.07 -4.76 -4.29
CA ALA A 49 3.64 -4.75 -5.69
C ALA A 49 2.41 -3.85 -5.90
N THR A 50 2.17 -3.43 -7.13
CA THR A 50 1.02 -2.58 -7.49
C THR A 50 -0.23 -3.39 -7.88
N LYS A 51 -0.11 -4.72 -7.98
CA LYS A 51 -1.24 -5.58 -8.38
C LYS A 51 -1.38 -6.77 -7.45
N VAL A 52 -2.62 -7.03 -7.07
CA VAL A 52 -2.98 -8.24 -6.33
C VAL A 52 -3.21 -9.37 -7.34
N ASP A 53 -2.31 -10.34 -7.34
CA ASP A 53 -2.35 -11.54 -8.18
C ASP A 53 -2.44 -12.81 -7.32
N GLU A 54 -2.63 -13.96 -7.97
CA GLU A 54 -2.74 -15.26 -7.30
C GLU A 54 -1.50 -15.60 -6.46
N LYS A 55 -0.32 -15.15 -6.89
CA LYS A 55 0.98 -15.45 -6.25
C LYS A 55 1.15 -14.73 -4.90
N ARG A 56 0.55 -13.54 -4.77
CA ARG A 56 0.63 -12.67 -3.59
C ARG A 56 -0.69 -12.53 -2.84
N ASN A 57 -1.74 -13.24 -3.28
CA ASN A 57 -3.07 -13.14 -2.69
C ASN A 57 -3.06 -13.45 -1.18
N SER A 58 -2.29 -14.46 -0.75
CA SER A 58 -2.19 -14.82 0.67
C SER A 58 -1.58 -13.70 1.52
N LEU A 59 -0.50 -13.07 1.05
CA LEU A 59 0.10 -11.90 1.71
C LEU A 59 -0.89 -10.74 1.80
N TYR A 60 -1.56 -10.45 0.68
CA TYR A 60 -2.53 -9.36 0.62
C TYR A 60 -3.68 -9.58 1.61
N ILE A 61 -4.27 -10.77 1.61
CA ILE A 61 -5.37 -11.15 2.51
C ILE A 61 -4.96 -10.99 3.97
N ASP A 62 -3.78 -11.47 4.34
CA ASP A 62 -3.33 -11.41 5.72
C ASP A 62 -2.97 -9.97 6.15
N GLN A 63 -2.39 -9.16 5.26
CA GLN A 63 -2.18 -7.74 5.50
C GLN A 63 -3.50 -6.96 5.61
N MET A 64 -4.51 -7.27 4.79
CA MET A 64 -5.85 -6.67 4.93
C MET A 64 -6.50 -7.01 6.27
N LYS A 65 -6.41 -8.26 6.75
CA LYS A 65 -6.91 -8.64 8.08
C LYS A 65 -6.23 -7.84 9.19
N GLU A 66 -4.90 -7.72 9.14
CA GLU A 66 -4.14 -6.92 10.11
C GLU A 66 -4.51 -5.43 10.06
N LEU A 67 -4.63 -4.85 8.86
CA LEU A 67 -5.07 -3.47 8.68
C LEU A 67 -6.46 -3.24 9.31
N MET A 68 -7.42 -4.10 9.00
CA MET A 68 -8.78 -4.00 9.53
C MET A 68 -8.84 -4.18 11.05
N ARG A 69 -8.02 -5.09 11.60
CA ARG A 69 -7.89 -5.30 13.05
C ARG A 69 -7.38 -4.02 13.75
N HIS A 70 -6.30 -3.43 13.25
CA HIS A 70 -5.74 -2.20 13.81
C HIS A 70 -6.70 -1.00 13.66
N VAL A 71 -7.42 -0.90 12.54
CA VAL A 71 -8.48 0.12 12.38
C VAL A 71 -9.56 -0.06 13.44
N ALA A 72 -10.01 -1.29 13.68
CA ALA A 72 -11.01 -1.59 14.71
C ALA A 72 -10.52 -1.25 16.13
N GLU A 73 -9.26 -1.56 16.44
CA GLU A 73 -8.62 -1.23 17.72
C GLU A 73 -8.48 0.28 17.92
N ARG A 74 -7.99 1.00 16.90
CA ARG A 74 -7.87 2.47 16.94
C ARG A 74 -9.22 3.14 17.14
N ARG A 75 -10.28 2.62 16.51
CA ARG A 75 -11.65 3.11 16.73
C ARG A 75 -12.13 2.91 18.18
N LYS A 76 -11.86 1.74 18.74
CA LYS A 76 -12.22 1.45 20.15
C LYS A 76 -11.47 2.35 21.13
N ALA A 77 -10.21 2.66 20.84
CA ALA A 77 -9.36 3.51 21.68
C ALA A 77 -9.71 5.00 21.57
N SER A 78 -10.29 5.44 20.46
CA SER A 78 -10.63 6.85 20.19
C SER A 78 -12.13 7.03 20.16
N GLY A 79 -12.68 7.82 21.07
CA GLY A 79 -14.12 8.16 21.10
C GLY A 79 -14.59 9.08 19.97
N THR A 80 -13.72 9.50 19.05
CA THR A 80 -14.04 10.45 17.96
C THR A 80 -14.03 9.79 16.57
N LEU A 81 -13.52 8.56 16.42
CA LEU A 81 -13.42 7.87 15.14
C LEU A 81 -14.71 7.10 14.79
N ASP A 82 -15.85 7.74 14.89
CA ASP A 82 -17.20 7.17 14.69
C ASP A 82 -17.92 7.70 13.43
N GLY A 83 -17.23 8.51 12.62
CA GLY A 83 -17.78 9.14 11.41
C GLY A 83 -17.99 8.20 10.21
N GLY A 84 -17.85 6.89 10.42
CA GLY A 84 -17.97 5.91 9.34
C GLY A 84 -16.63 5.40 8.83
N THR A 85 -16.68 4.47 7.86
CA THR A 85 -15.50 3.93 7.17
C THR A 85 -15.78 3.83 5.68
N VAL A 86 -14.88 4.36 4.86
CA VAL A 86 -14.92 4.22 3.41
C VAL A 86 -13.75 3.31 3.01
N ILE A 87 -14.02 2.27 2.24
CA ILE A 87 -13.00 1.32 1.76
C ILE A 87 -12.93 1.42 0.24
N ASP A 88 -11.77 1.82 -0.28
CA ASP A 88 -11.49 1.80 -1.71
C ASP A 88 -11.00 0.43 -2.11
N PHE A 89 -11.78 -0.25 -2.97
CA PHE A 89 -11.55 -1.65 -3.32
C PHE A 89 -10.43 -1.78 -4.36
N PRO A 90 -9.49 -2.74 -4.22
CA PRO A 90 -8.33 -2.85 -5.10
C PRO A 90 -8.69 -3.28 -6.52
N THR A 91 -7.83 -2.89 -7.46
CA THR A 91 -7.78 -3.50 -8.78
C THR A 91 -7.18 -4.91 -8.67
N VAL A 92 -8.01 -5.94 -8.67
CA VAL A 92 -7.60 -7.34 -8.50
C VAL A 92 -7.84 -8.18 -9.75
N ASN A 93 -7.12 -9.29 -9.86
CA ASN A 93 -7.42 -10.31 -10.83
C ASN A 93 -8.82 -10.91 -10.53
N THR A 94 -9.55 -11.25 -11.58
CA THR A 94 -10.92 -11.82 -11.48
C THR A 94 -10.99 -13.06 -10.58
N LYS A 95 -9.91 -13.82 -10.46
CA LYS A 95 -9.84 -14.99 -9.59
C LYS A 95 -9.73 -14.63 -8.11
N CYS A 96 -9.10 -13.51 -7.78
CA CYS A 96 -8.88 -13.07 -6.39
C CYS A 96 -10.01 -12.20 -5.84
N ILE A 97 -10.89 -11.67 -6.69
CA ILE A 97 -11.88 -10.65 -6.29
C ILE A 97 -12.80 -11.12 -5.15
N PHE A 98 -13.23 -12.38 -5.20
CA PHE A 98 -14.17 -12.93 -4.20
C PHE A 98 -13.46 -13.22 -2.87
N ASP A 99 -12.21 -13.68 -2.90
CA ASP A 99 -11.40 -13.91 -1.70
C ASP A 99 -11.10 -12.60 -0.99
N VAL A 100 -10.70 -11.58 -1.75
CA VAL A 100 -10.40 -10.25 -1.23
C VAL A 100 -11.65 -9.62 -0.63
N LEU A 101 -12.77 -9.62 -1.36
CA LEU A 101 -14.01 -9.04 -0.86
C LEU A 101 -14.55 -9.82 0.36
N GLY A 102 -14.50 -11.15 0.32
CA GLY A 102 -14.89 -12.01 1.45
C GLY A 102 -14.06 -11.68 2.71
N THR A 103 -12.76 -11.48 2.54
CA THR A 103 -11.87 -11.08 3.64
C THR A 103 -12.24 -9.73 4.23
N ILE A 104 -12.52 -8.73 3.37
CA ILE A 104 -12.94 -7.39 3.81
C ILE A 104 -14.28 -7.47 4.56
N ILE A 105 -15.27 -8.20 4.02
CA ILE A 105 -16.58 -8.39 4.66
C ILE A 105 -16.41 -9.02 6.05
N THR A 106 -15.74 -10.16 6.14
CA THR A 106 -15.55 -10.88 7.41
C THR A 106 -14.82 -10.02 8.43
N SER A 107 -13.71 -9.40 8.05
CA SER A 107 -12.93 -8.54 8.96
C SER A 107 -13.72 -7.30 9.41
N TYR A 108 -14.55 -6.73 8.53
CA TYR A 108 -15.42 -5.61 8.89
C TYR A 108 -16.51 -6.04 9.88
N GLU A 109 -17.17 -7.17 9.63
CA GLU A 109 -18.23 -7.70 10.51
C GLU A 109 -17.70 -8.02 11.90
N GLU A 110 -16.53 -8.65 11.98
CA GLU A 110 -15.90 -9.01 13.26
C GLU A 110 -15.43 -7.79 14.07
N GLY A 111 -14.86 -6.79 13.42
CA GLY A 111 -14.17 -5.68 14.06
C GLY A 111 -14.96 -4.36 14.14
N ILE A 112 -15.74 -4.03 13.13
CA ILE A 112 -16.27 -2.67 12.91
C ILE A 112 -17.81 -2.61 12.92
N ALA A 113 -18.47 -3.61 12.36
CA ALA A 113 -19.93 -3.59 12.14
C ALA A 113 -20.77 -3.33 13.41
N LYS A 114 -20.31 -3.80 14.57
CA LYS A 114 -20.99 -3.57 15.85
C LYS A 114 -21.16 -2.10 16.20
N SER A 115 -20.24 -1.24 15.75
CA SER A 115 -20.25 0.20 16.03
C SER A 115 -20.83 1.05 14.91
N LEU A 116 -20.76 0.59 13.66
CA LEU A 116 -21.14 1.38 12.46
C LEU A 116 -22.29 0.78 11.65
N GLY A 117 -22.77 -0.40 12.04
CA GLY A 117 -23.78 -1.13 11.25
C GLY A 117 -23.15 -1.93 10.09
N PRO A 118 -23.99 -2.55 9.25
CA PRO A 118 -23.53 -3.49 8.23
C PRO A 118 -22.74 -2.79 7.12
N LEU A 119 -21.78 -3.54 6.55
CA LEU A 119 -21.05 -3.12 5.36
C LEU A 119 -22.02 -2.94 4.19
N ARG A 120 -21.84 -1.88 3.42
CA ARG A 120 -22.56 -1.62 2.17
C ARG A 120 -21.57 -1.62 1.02
N VAL A 121 -21.84 -2.39 -0.03
CA VAL A 121 -20.98 -2.45 -1.21
C VAL A 121 -21.66 -1.73 -2.38
N VAL A 122 -20.93 -0.82 -3.01
CA VAL A 122 -21.38 -0.07 -4.17
C VAL A 122 -20.59 -0.54 -5.40
N VAL A 123 -21.29 -1.03 -6.42
CA VAL A 123 -20.69 -1.46 -7.69
C VAL A 123 -21.00 -0.43 -8.77
N VAL A 124 -19.97 0.21 -9.31
CA VAL A 124 -20.10 1.26 -10.31
C VAL A 124 -19.83 0.69 -11.70
N GLY A 125 -20.80 0.78 -12.60
CA GLY A 125 -20.65 0.52 -14.03
C GLY A 125 -20.30 -0.93 -14.44
N ASN A 126 -20.43 -1.92 -13.53
CA ASN A 126 -20.10 -3.31 -13.83
C ASN A 126 -21.23 -4.28 -13.46
N ASP A 127 -22.13 -4.51 -14.41
CA ASP A 127 -23.32 -5.35 -14.23
C ASP A 127 -22.99 -6.81 -13.98
N LYS A 128 -21.97 -7.32 -14.67
CA LYS A 128 -21.51 -8.71 -14.49
C LYS A 128 -20.96 -8.95 -13.08
N LEU A 129 -20.14 -8.03 -12.59
CA LEU A 129 -19.63 -8.10 -11.24
C LEU A 129 -20.76 -8.04 -10.22
N PHE A 130 -21.68 -7.08 -10.37
CA PHE A 130 -22.84 -6.94 -9.48
C PHE A 130 -23.66 -8.24 -9.40
N THR A 131 -23.99 -8.84 -10.55
CA THR A 131 -24.76 -10.11 -10.59
C THR A 131 -24.00 -11.26 -9.93
N ASN A 132 -22.69 -11.34 -10.12
CA ASN A 132 -21.87 -12.38 -9.49
C ASN A 132 -21.80 -12.19 -7.97
N LEU A 133 -21.66 -10.96 -7.49
CA LEU A 133 -21.64 -10.65 -6.05
C LEU A 133 -22.97 -10.99 -5.37
N LEU A 134 -24.11 -10.71 -6.01
CA LEU A 134 -25.42 -11.10 -5.48
C LEU A 134 -25.56 -12.62 -5.28
N ARG A 135 -24.94 -13.41 -6.15
CA ARG A 135 -24.96 -14.88 -6.05
C ARG A 135 -24.00 -15.40 -4.98
N THR A 136 -22.82 -14.78 -4.87
CA THR A 136 -21.77 -15.26 -3.97
C THR A 136 -21.99 -14.83 -2.54
N PHE A 137 -22.53 -13.63 -2.31
CA PHE A 137 -22.76 -13.04 -0.99
C PHE A 137 -24.25 -12.71 -0.78
N PRO A 138 -25.11 -13.73 -0.63
CA PRO A 138 -26.54 -13.50 -0.41
C PRO A 138 -26.73 -12.80 0.94
N GLY A 139 -27.47 -11.70 0.94
CA GLY A 139 -27.73 -10.88 2.14
C GLY A 139 -26.78 -9.71 2.37
N LEU A 140 -25.70 -9.59 1.59
CA LEU A 140 -24.87 -8.38 1.60
C LEU A 140 -25.63 -7.21 0.98
N PRO A 141 -25.70 -6.04 1.65
CA PRO A 141 -26.31 -4.85 1.06
C PRO A 141 -25.48 -4.35 -0.15
N LEU A 142 -25.95 -4.68 -1.35
CA LEU A 142 -25.31 -4.36 -2.62
C LEU A 142 -26.10 -3.27 -3.34
N TYR A 143 -25.42 -2.25 -3.81
CA TYR A 143 -25.99 -1.14 -4.58
C TYR A 143 -25.30 -1.07 -5.94
N LYS A 144 -26.09 -0.94 -6.99
CA LYS A 144 -25.61 -0.73 -8.36
C LYS A 144 -25.75 0.74 -8.71
N VAL A 145 -24.66 1.33 -9.17
CA VAL A 145 -24.62 2.71 -9.66
C VAL A 145 -24.13 2.71 -11.11
N PRO A 146 -24.83 3.37 -12.03
CA PRO A 146 -24.36 3.48 -13.41
C PRO A 146 -23.09 4.34 -13.47
N MET A 147 -22.25 4.06 -14.47
CA MET A 147 -21.14 4.95 -14.77
C MET A 147 -21.70 6.28 -15.27
N LEU A 148 -21.22 7.38 -14.74
CA LEU A 148 -21.68 8.71 -15.16
C LEU A 148 -21.24 8.97 -16.62
N PRO A 149 -22.11 9.58 -17.46
CA PRO A 149 -21.71 10.00 -18.79
C PRO A 149 -20.58 11.01 -18.71
N GLY A 150 -19.57 10.89 -19.58
CA GLY A 150 -18.40 11.76 -19.61
C GLY A 150 -17.21 11.25 -18.79
N VAL A 151 -17.30 10.14 -18.06
CA VAL A 151 -16.14 9.49 -17.45
C VAL A 151 -15.23 8.94 -18.55
N ILE A 152 -13.99 9.45 -18.57
CA ILE A 152 -12.95 8.98 -19.49
C ILE A 152 -12.05 8.00 -18.74
N PRO A 153 -11.91 6.74 -19.21
CA PRO A 153 -10.97 5.80 -18.60
C PRO A 153 -9.53 6.33 -18.65
N LEU A 154 -8.83 6.26 -17.54
CA LEU A 154 -7.43 6.66 -17.51
C LEU A 154 -6.58 5.72 -18.35
N SER A 155 -5.77 6.29 -19.25
CA SER A 155 -4.78 5.53 -20.01
C SER A 155 -3.69 4.97 -19.10
N LYS A 156 -2.88 4.03 -19.61
CA LYS A 156 -1.74 3.50 -18.85
C LYS A 156 -0.73 4.60 -18.51
N GLU A 157 -0.52 5.52 -19.44
CA GLU A 157 0.38 6.67 -19.30
C GLU A 157 -0.13 7.63 -18.23
N ALA A 158 -1.43 7.95 -18.24
CA ALA A 158 -2.05 8.79 -17.21
C ALA A 158 -1.95 8.17 -15.83
N LYS A 159 -2.19 6.87 -15.68
CA LYS A 159 -2.00 6.15 -14.41
C LYS A 159 -0.54 6.17 -13.95
N ALA A 160 0.42 5.98 -14.86
CA ALA A 160 1.84 6.06 -14.55
C ALA A 160 2.25 7.47 -14.10
N GLU A 161 1.67 8.50 -14.72
CA GLU A 161 1.89 9.90 -14.33
C GLU A 161 1.33 10.19 -12.92
N ILE A 162 0.11 9.73 -12.63
CA ILE A 162 -0.48 9.87 -11.29
C ILE A 162 0.43 9.22 -10.25
N ARG A 163 0.86 7.97 -10.45
CA ARG A 163 1.78 7.29 -9.52
C ARG A 163 3.10 8.05 -9.34
N ARG A 164 3.65 8.59 -10.42
CA ARG A 164 4.88 9.38 -10.36
C ARG A 164 4.69 10.63 -9.51
N ASN A 165 3.57 11.32 -9.69
CA ASN A 165 3.25 12.53 -8.95
C ASN A 165 2.98 12.25 -7.47
N GLU A 166 2.30 11.15 -7.14
CA GLU A 166 2.10 10.73 -5.73
C GLU A 166 3.43 10.43 -5.02
N ILE A 167 4.37 9.76 -5.71
CA ILE A 167 5.71 9.53 -5.15
C ILE A 167 6.47 10.86 -4.99
N ALA A 168 6.43 11.72 -6.01
CA ALA A 168 7.06 13.06 -5.93
C ALA A 168 6.50 13.87 -4.76
N ARG A 169 5.17 13.84 -4.58
CA ARG A 169 4.49 14.50 -3.48
C ARG A 169 4.94 13.97 -2.11
N TYR A 170 5.15 12.67 -1.97
CA TYR A 170 5.67 12.09 -0.73
C TYR A 170 7.06 12.64 -0.38
N PHE A 171 7.96 12.76 -1.35
CA PHE A 171 9.35 13.19 -1.09
C PHE A 171 9.51 14.70 -1.02
N TYR A 172 8.80 15.46 -1.86
CA TYR A 172 8.98 16.91 -2.00
C TYR A 172 7.82 17.74 -1.46
N GLY A 173 6.66 17.10 -1.20
CA GLY A 173 5.44 17.80 -0.80
C GLY A 173 4.88 18.72 -1.92
N ASP A 174 3.75 19.36 -1.61
CA ASP A 174 3.16 20.42 -2.41
C ASP A 174 3.45 21.78 -1.75
N GLY A 175 4.73 22.07 -1.51
CA GLY A 175 5.13 23.27 -0.77
C GLY A 175 4.93 23.18 0.75
N HIS A 176 4.85 21.95 1.31
CA HIS A 176 4.73 21.73 2.75
C HIS A 176 6.05 22.15 3.45
N PRO A 177 6.02 23.08 4.40
CA PRO A 177 7.24 23.66 4.98
C PRO A 177 8.08 22.66 5.80
N ASP A 178 7.49 21.55 6.22
CA ASP A 178 8.15 20.56 7.09
C ASP A 178 8.91 19.48 6.32
N LEU A 179 8.81 19.44 4.98
CA LEU A 179 9.54 18.50 4.16
C LEU A 179 10.86 19.15 3.68
N LEU A 180 11.97 18.59 4.14
CA LEU A 180 13.33 18.96 3.75
C LEU A 180 14.00 17.74 3.11
N PRO A 181 13.72 17.45 1.82
CA PRO A 181 14.29 16.29 1.16
C PRO A 181 15.81 16.37 1.12
N GLN A 182 16.46 15.29 1.55
CA GLN A 182 17.91 15.17 1.64
C GLN A 182 18.40 13.89 1.01
N THR A 183 19.58 13.95 0.39
CA THR A 183 20.29 12.77 -0.04
C THR A 183 21.20 12.26 1.08
N TYR A 184 21.28 10.96 1.20
CA TYR A 184 22.07 10.28 2.23
C TYR A 184 22.79 9.07 1.62
N LEU A 185 24.05 8.87 2.02
CA LEU A 185 24.82 7.68 1.66
C LEU A 185 24.60 6.61 2.72
N LEU A 186 23.99 5.48 2.31
CA LEU A 186 23.62 4.38 3.17
C LEU A 186 24.58 3.21 2.96
N GLY A 187 25.35 2.87 3.99
CA GLY A 187 26.23 1.71 4.01
C GLY A 187 25.47 0.40 4.25
N LYS A 188 25.96 -0.69 3.68
CA LYS A 188 25.37 -2.02 3.84
C LYS A 188 25.22 -2.47 5.30
N GLU A 189 26.15 -2.05 6.17
CA GLU A 189 26.18 -2.44 7.59
C GLU A 189 25.28 -1.57 8.48
N GLU A 190 24.78 -0.44 7.95
CA GLU A 190 23.98 0.49 8.74
C GLU A 190 22.54 0.01 8.94
N VAL A 191 21.91 -0.52 7.86
CA VAL A 191 20.52 -0.96 7.88
C VAL A 191 20.36 -2.21 7.02
N PRO A 192 19.80 -3.30 7.58
CA PRO A 192 19.54 -4.51 6.81
C PRO A 192 18.42 -4.30 5.80
N LEU A 193 18.59 -4.87 4.61
CA LEU A 193 17.63 -4.83 3.52
C LEU A 193 17.06 -6.21 3.25
N TYR A 194 15.75 -6.30 3.15
CA TYR A 194 15.03 -7.54 2.88
C TYR A 194 14.01 -7.38 1.75
N SER A 195 13.50 -8.50 1.24
CA SER A 195 12.30 -8.58 0.41
C SER A 195 11.25 -9.45 1.08
N LEU A 196 9.98 -9.19 0.79
CA LEU A 196 8.87 -10.10 1.09
C LEU A 196 8.65 -11.01 -0.12
N GLY A 197 8.74 -12.31 0.12
CA GLY A 197 8.82 -13.26 -0.96
C GLY A 197 10.09 -13.07 -1.77
N GLN A 198 10.23 -13.85 -2.83
CA GLN A 198 11.37 -13.67 -3.72
C GLN A 198 11.25 -12.35 -4.48
N TRP A 199 12.18 -11.44 -4.21
CA TRP A 199 12.28 -10.18 -4.96
C TRP A 199 12.69 -10.45 -6.41
N ARG A 200 11.75 -10.18 -7.31
CA ARG A 200 11.91 -10.53 -8.72
C ARG A 200 12.42 -9.34 -9.50
N VAL A 201 13.64 -9.47 -9.92
CA VAL A 201 14.24 -8.63 -10.94
C VAL A 201 14.13 -9.27 -12.33
N LEU A 202 13.88 -10.60 -12.37
CA LEU A 202 13.80 -11.37 -13.61
C LEU A 202 12.33 -11.53 -14.06
N ASN A 203 12.10 -11.46 -15.38
CA ASN A 203 10.81 -11.74 -15.99
C ASN A 203 10.40 -13.21 -15.77
N ASP A 204 9.10 -13.47 -15.59
CA ASP A 204 8.54 -14.83 -15.44
C ASP A 204 8.97 -15.80 -16.55
N SER A 205 9.23 -15.28 -17.77
CA SER A 205 9.72 -16.06 -18.92
C SER A 205 11.13 -16.65 -18.76
N MET A 206 11.90 -16.16 -17.77
CA MET A 206 13.26 -16.65 -17.47
C MET A 206 13.28 -17.63 -16.29
N MET A 207 12.12 -17.96 -15.72
CA MET A 207 12.03 -18.90 -14.61
C MET A 207 12.07 -20.34 -15.08
N PRO A 208 12.71 -21.26 -14.33
CA PRO A 208 12.66 -22.69 -14.62
C PRO A 208 11.21 -23.22 -14.65
N ILE A 209 10.94 -24.20 -15.52
CA ILE A 209 9.59 -24.79 -15.72
C ILE A 209 9.02 -25.40 -14.41
N ASN A 210 9.85 -25.82 -13.48
CA ASN A 210 9.47 -26.43 -12.19
C ASN A 210 9.70 -25.49 -10.99
N TYR A 211 9.62 -24.17 -11.21
CA TYR A 211 9.82 -23.23 -10.11
C TYR A 211 8.64 -23.26 -9.13
N GLU A 212 8.88 -23.73 -7.92
CA GLU A 212 7.91 -23.62 -6.83
C GLU A 212 7.84 -22.19 -6.28
N TYR A 213 6.62 -21.64 -6.23
CA TYR A 213 6.40 -20.33 -5.64
C TYR A 213 6.61 -20.42 -4.12
N GLN A 214 7.57 -19.64 -3.62
CA GLN A 214 7.80 -19.50 -2.20
C GLN A 214 6.67 -18.68 -1.55
N ASP A 215 6.46 -18.86 -0.24
CA ASP A 215 5.49 -18.08 0.52
C ASP A 215 5.81 -16.56 0.37
N PRO A 216 4.87 -15.75 -0.12
CA PRO A 216 5.10 -14.31 -0.29
C PRO A 216 5.33 -13.56 1.03
N LYS A 217 5.14 -14.19 2.19
CA LYS A 217 5.44 -13.65 3.52
C LYS A 217 6.85 -13.98 4.00
N GLU A 218 7.53 -14.89 3.33
CA GLU A 218 8.90 -15.25 3.68
C GLU A 218 9.86 -14.08 3.40
N VAL A 219 10.82 -13.88 4.30
CA VAL A 219 11.73 -12.73 4.28
C VAL A 219 13.12 -13.13 3.83
N PHE A 220 13.55 -12.59 2.70
CA PHE A 220 14.87 -12.87 2.12
C PHE A 220 15.79 -11.66 2.25
N PRO A 221 17.08 -11.87 2.59
CA PRO A 221 18.06 -10.79 2.54
C PRO A 221 18.32 -10.36 1.10
N VAL A 222 18.41 -9.04 0.88
CA VAL A 222 18.73 -8.44 -0.42
C VAL A 222 20.08 -7.73 -0.31
N SER A 223 20.96 -7.96 -1.29
CA SER A 223 22.25 -7.27 -1.37
C SER A 223 22.10 -5.91 -2.04
N PHE A 224 22.88 -4.93 -1.58
CA PHE A 224 22.99 -3.64 -2.28
C PHE A 224 23.66 -3.86 -3.65
N GLY A 225 23.18 -3.14 -4.65
CA GLY A 225 23.71 -3.20 -6.00
C GLY A 225 23.01 -2.23 -6.95
N ASP A 226 23.56 -2.02 -8.13
CA ASP A 226 23.00 -1.09 -9.14
C ASP A 226 21.59 -1.46 -9.59
N ILE A 227 21.22 -2.73 -9.44
CA ILE A 227 19.86 -3.23 -9.71
C ILE A 227 18.79 -2.50 -8.88
N MET A 228 19.16 -1.92 -7.75
CA MET A 228 18.28 -1.19 -6.85
C MET A 228 17.99 0.24 -7.28
N ARG A 229 18.68 0.73 -8.29
CA ARG A 229 18.49 2.08 -8.82
C ARG A 229 17.01 2.33 -9.16
N SER A 230 16.54 3.50 -8.77
CA SER A 230 15.16 3.99 -8.97
C SER A 230 14.09 3.29 -8.11
N PHE A 231 14.42 2.29 -7.29
CA PHE A 231 13.42 1.64 -6.43
C PHE A 231 13.06 2.47 -5.19
N ILE A 232 11.80 2.31 -4.78
CA ILE A 232 11.31 2.78 -3.49
C ILE A 232 11.47 1.66 -2.48
N LEU A 233 12.05 1.98 -1.31
CA LEU A 233 12.20 1.05 -0.20
C LEU A 233 11.36 1.55 0.98
N ALA A 234 10.65 0.63 1.64
CA ALA A 234 9.92 0.95 2.86
C ALA A 234 10.84 0.83 4.08
N ILE A 235 10.68 1.74 5.03
CA ILE A 235 11.35 1.72 6.33
C ILE A 235 10.38 1.10 7.35
N LEU A 236 10.79 0.03 8.02
CA LEU A 236 10.01 -0.63 9.06
C LEU A 236 10.80 -0.69 10.38
N PRO A 237 10.12 -0.84 11.53
CA PRO A 237 10.80 -1.08 12.80
C PRO A 237 11.68 -2.34 12.74
N GLN A 238 12.81 -2.32 13.43
CA GLN A 238 13.67 -3.49 13.55
C GLN A 238 13.08 -4.45 14.59
N GLU A 239 12.38 -5.47 14.11
CA GLU A 239 11.77 -6.52 14.92
C GLU A 239 12.11 -7.91 14.37
N ASN A 240 11.40 -8.93 14.88
CA ASN A 240 11.58 -10.30 14.41
C ASN A 240 11.18 -10.42 12.91
N LYS A 241 12.05 -11.05 12.12
CA LYS A 241 11.84 -11.26 10.69
C LYS A 241 10.51 -11.91 10.35
N SER A 242 10.04 -12.84 11.19
CA SER A 242 8.80 -13.59 10.94
C SER A 242 7.52 -12.72 10.93
N ILE A 243 7.59 -11.49 11.46
CA ILE A 243 6.44 -10.59 11.56
C ILE A 243 6.60 -9.32 10.72
N ILE A 244 7.70 -9.17 9.98
CA ILE A 244 7.97 -7.99 9.14
C ILE A 244 6.81 -7.70 8.18
N TRP A 245 6.23 -8.71 7.56
CA TRP A 245 5.14 -8.57 6.60
C TRP A 245 3.87 -7.90 7.16
N LYS A 246 3.70 -7.90 8.48
CA LYS A 246 2.55 -7.30 9.19
C LYS A 246 2.90 -6.07 10.01
N GLN A 247 4.11 -5.54 9.87
CA GLN A 247 4.50 -4.30 10.53
C GLN A 247 4.06 -3.08 9.75
N SER A 248 3.68 -2.02 10.48
CA SER A 248 3.40 -0.73 9.87
C SER A 248 4.67 -0.06 9.36
N ILE A 249 4.56 0.60 8.21
CA ILE A 249 5.63 1.37 7.60
C ILE A 249 5.84 2.65 8.41
N LEU A 250 7.11 3.00 8.67
CA LEU A 250 7.53 4.26 9.28
C LEU A 250 7.76 5.36 8.23
N GLY A 251 8.10 4.98 7.01
CA GLY A 251 8.36 5.90 5.91
C GLY A 251 8.97 5.18 4.71
N PHE A 252 9.43 5.97 3.73
CA PHE A 252 10.04 5.46 2.52
C PHE A 252 11.33 6.21 2.20
N ILE A 253 12.22 5.53 1.49
CA ILE A 253 13.38 6.10 0.82
C ILE A 253 13.37 5.73 -0.66
N HIS A 254 13.96 6.58 -1.48
CA HIS A 254 14.17 6.33 -2.91
C HIS A 254 15.65 6.13 -3.19
N VAL A 255 15.99 5.04 -3.90
CA VAL A 255 17.37 4.77 -4.30
C VAL A 255 17.69 5.54 -5.58
N ILE A 256 18.55 6.54 -5.48
CA ILE A 256 19.01 7.34 -6.62
C ILE A 256 20.05 6.59 -7.44
N SER A 257 21.06 6.06 -6.76
CA SER A 257 22.19 5.33 -7.39
C SER A 257 22.88 4.38 -6.41
N TYR A 258 23.69 3.51 -6.94
CA TYR A 258 24.61 2.65 -6.19
C TYR A 258 26.06 3.09 -6.47
N LEU A 259 26.85 3.23 -5.44
CA LEU A 259 28.27 3.55 -5.50
C LEU A 259 29.06 2.26 -5.26
N ASP A 260 29.58 1.68 -6.32
CA ASP A 260 30.19 0.33 -6.30
C ASP A 260 31.50 0.30 -5.50
N GLU A 261 32.30 1.36 -5.58
CA GLU A 261 33.57 1.46 -4.86
C GLU A 261 33.35 1.45 -3.32
N GLU A 262 32.39 2.22 -2.83
CA GLU A 262 32.05 2.34 -1.42
C GLU A 262 31.04 1.29 -0.95
N LYS A 263 30.42 0.56 -1.87
CA LYS A 263 29.29 -0.38 -1.63
C LYS A 263 28.13 0.27 -0.87
N GLN A 264 27.79 1.50 -1.26
CA GLN A 264 26.77 2.33 -0.63
C GLN A 264 25.63 2.65 -1.61
N LEU A 265 24.43 2.81 -1.07
CA LEU A 265 23.29 3.36 -1.79
C LEU A 265 23.22 4.87 -1.55
N ASN A 266 23.12 5.67 -2.61
CA ASN A 266 22.71 7.06 -2.51
C ASN A 266 21.20 7.10 -2.51
N VAL A 267 20.58 7.56 -1.41
CA VAL A 267 19.14 7.52 -1.21
C VAL A 267 18.58 8.91 -0.92
N LEU A 268 17.36 9.16 -1.41
CA LEU A 268 16.57 10.35 -1.08
C LEU A 268 15.64 10.03 0.08
N LYS A 269 15.56 10.94 1.05
CA LYS A 269 14.64 10.93 2.18
C LYS A 269 13.80 12.21 2.21
N PRO A 270 12.54 12.19 2.67
CA PRO A 270 11.72 13.38 2.78
C PRO A 270 12.14 14.30 3.94
N ASN A 271 12.92 13.80 4.89
CA ASN A 271 13.38 14.51 6.08
C ASN A 271 14.79 14.09 6.49
N SER A 272 15.37 14.79 7.48
CA SER A 272 16.73 14.53 8.01
C SER A 272 16.78 13.46 9.10
N ASP A 273 15.66 12.82 9.48
CA ASP A 273 15.63 11.85 10.58
C ASP A 273 16.57 10.67 10.33
N PRO A 274 17.39 10.27 11.30
CA PRO A 274 18.33 9.17 11.11
C PRO A 274 17.60 7.83 11.01
N LEU A 275 18.11 6.93 10.16
CA LEU A 275 17.66 5.55 10.06
C LEU A 275 18.22 4.73 11.23
N LYS A 276 17.52 4.73 12.37
CA LYS A 276 17.94 4.01 13.58
C LYS A 276 16.95 2.92 13.94
N LYS A 277 17.47 1.74 14.29
CA LYS A 277 16.66 0.58 14.72
C LYS A 277 15.52 0.26 13.73
N CYS A 278 15.85 0.25 12.46
CA CYS A 278 14.92 -0.05 11.39
C CYS A 278 15.48 -1.09 10.43
N VAL A 279 14.62 -1.61 9.59
CA VAL A 279 14.95 -2.46 8.45
C VAL A 279 14.35 -1.86 7.18
N LEU A 280 14.92 -2.17 6.04
CA LEU A 280 14.40 -1.77 4.74
C LEU A 280 13.74 -2.95 4.05
N ILE A 281 12.63 -2.68 3.38
CA ILE A 281 11.95 -3.66 2.51
C ILE A 281 11.98 -3.16 1.08
N ALA A 282 12.53 -4.00 0.20
CA ALA A 282 12.54 -3.74 -1.24
C ALA A 282 11.13 -3.88 -1.81
N SER A 283 10.72 -2.91 -2.65
CA SER A 283 9.50 -3.00 -3.46
C SER A 283 9.79 -3.27 -4.92
N GLU A 284 8.75 -3.53 -5.71
CA GLU A 284 8.83 -3.59 -7.17
C GLU A 284 8.54 -2.21 -7.81
N VAL A 285 8.32 -1.19 -6.98
CA VAL A 285 7.98 0.15 -7.43
C VAL A 285 9.23 0.93 -7.77
N LYS A 286 9.31 1.37 -9.01
CA LYS A 286 10.36 2.27 -9.50
C LYS A 286 9.83 3.67 -9.68
N TRP A 287 10.67 4.64 -9.38
CA TRP A 287 10.40 6.03 -9.60
C TRP A 287 11.59 6.75 -10.23
N GLU A 288 11.34 7.39 -11.35
CA GLU A 288 12.30 8.24 -12.05
C GLU A 288 11.73 9.66 -12.06
N PRO A 289 12.34 10.57 -11.28
CA PRO A 289 11.96 11.98 -11.31
C PRO A 289 12.08 12.52 -12.74
N LYS A 290 11.15 13.38 -13.15
CA LYS A 290 11.33 14.15 -14.39
C LYS A 290 12.49 15.10 -14.17
N SER A 291 13.49 15.05 -15.07
CA SER A 291 14.59 16.01 -15.17
C SER A 291 14.07 17.42 -15.48
#